data_8fc6c52df06f900584365f40403b5a08
#
_entry.id   8fc6c52df06f900584365f40403b5a08
#
_cell.length_a   1.000
_cell.length_b   1.000
_cell.length_c   1.000
_cell.angle_alpha   90.00
_cell.angle_beta   90.00
_cell.angle_gamma   90.00
#
_symmetry.space_group_name_H-M   'P 1'
#
loop_
_entity.id
_entity.type
_entity.pdbx_description
1 polymer ?
#
loop_
_entity_poly.entity_id
_entity_poly.type
_entity_poly.pdbx_seq_one_letter_code
_entity_poly.pdbx_strand_id
1 'polypeptide(L)'
;AKETLNGTLTVTLDKTSIEEVSEEYTCKLEFNAVERDALGENIPDPVSFTSDSWKTIQKAVQTGNTSKYNIGDTKKVNLGDLGTHTVRISNMSACTNGEASETACGFVVEFADIITTHQFNSTNTNVGGWKDSEMRTYVNGTIYKALPSELQNVIISTKVISSHGSTSSETNFETQDKLYLLNAQEVWNTNDYDTSVGTTK
;
A
#
# COMPACT_ATOMS: atom_id res chain seq x y z
N ALA A 1 -19.41 7.05 -11.83
CA ALA A 1 -20.88 7.07 -12.05
C ALA A 1 -21.51 7.82 -10.87
N LYS A 2 -22.42 8.78 -11.13
CA LYS A 2 -23.23 9.40 -10.07
C LYS A 2 -24.37 8.44 -9.75
N GLU A 3 -24.34 7.84 -8.58
CA GLU A 3 -25.50 7.12 -8.05
C GLU A 3 -26.49 8.14 -7.46
N THR A 4 -27.76 8.02 -7.84
CA THR A 4 -28.84 8.79 -7.26
C THR A 4 -29.60 7.86 -6.30
N LEU A 5 -29.53 8.16 -5.03
CA LEU A 5 -30.34 7.48 -3.99
C LEU A 5 -31.64 8.28 -3.81
N ASN A 6 -32.78 7.63 -4.02
CA ASN A 6 -34.09 8.19 -3.74
C ASN A 6 -34.58 7.70 -2.39
N GLY A 7 -34.86 8.62 -1.48
CA GLY A 7 -35.46 8.34 -0.18
C GLY A 7 -36.76 9.12 0.02
N THR A 8 -37.67 8.57 0.79
CA THR A 8 -38.91 9.25 1.20
C THR A 8 -38.80 9.62 2.66
N LEU A 9 -38.95 10.91 2.98
CA LEU A 9 -39.08 11.41 4.34
C LEU A 9 -40.56 11.60 4.63
N THR A 10 -41.06 10.91 5.64
CA THR A 10 -42.42 11.15 6.16
C THR A 10 -42.32 11.90 7.47
N VAL A 11 -42.88 13.10 7.53
CA VAL A 11 -43.00 13.90 8.75
C VAL A 11 -44.45 13.79 9.24
N THR A 12 -44.66 13.22 10.41
CA THR A 12 -45.97 13.14 11.04
C THR A 12 -46.02 14.18 12.16
N LEU A 13 -46.95 15.14 12.06
CA LEU A 13 -47.24 16.08 13.13
C LEU A 13 -48.35 15.49 13.99
N ASP A 14 -48.08 15.32 15.28
CA ASP A 14 -49.10 14.88 16.23
C ASP A 14 -49.86 16.13 16.71
N LYS A 15 -51.11 16.23 16.28
CA LYS A 15 -51.97 17.39 16.59
C LYS A 15 -52.71 17.12 17.90
N THR A 16 -52.18 17.68 18.97
CA THR A 16 -52.79 17.58 20.32
C THR A 16 -53.68 18.74 20.70
N SER A 17 -53.82 19.78 19.86
CA SER A 17 -54.67 20.97 20.15
C SER A 17 -55.44 21.43 18.92
N ILE A 18 -56.63 22.00 19.14
CA ILE A 18 -57.68 22.37 18.14
C ILE A 18 -57.53 23.83 17.71
N GLU A 19 -56.42 24.48 17.86
CA GLU A 19 -56.23 25.82 17.33
C GLU A 19 -55.55 25.80 15.96
N GLU A 20 -56.22 26.38 14.92
CA GLU A 20 -55.62 26.60 13.60
C GLU A 20 -54.56 27.70 13.75
N VAL A 21 -53.31 27.33 13.82
CA VAL A 21 -52.19 28.25 13.69
C VAL A 21 -51.62 28.03 12.30
N SER A 22 -51.73 29.04 11.43
CA SER A 22 -51.05 29.07 10.13
C SER A 22 -49.63 29.56 10.38
N GLU A 23 -48.75 28.63 10.74
CA GLU A 23 -47.31 28.89 10.86
C GLU A 23 -46.55 28.11 9.77
N GLU A 24 -45.63 28.79 9.12
CA GLU A 24 -44.72 28.20 8.14
C GLU A 24 -43.50 27.67 8.87
N TYR A 25 -43.29 26.34 8.84
CA TYR A 25 -42.14 25.70 9.47
C TYR A 25 -41.10 25.40 8.41
N THR A 26 -39.90 25.98 8.57
CA THR A 26 -38.75 25.67 7.74
C THR A 26 -37.83 24.69 8.49
N CYS A 27 -37.61 23.49 7.96
CA CYS A 27 -36.63 22.59 8.49
C CYS A 27 -35.44 22.45 7.50
N LYS A 28 -34.22 22.49 8.03
CA LYS A 28 -33.00 22.22 7.27
C LYS A 28 -32.60 20.77 7.51
N LEU A 29 -32.51 20.00 6.43
CA LEU A 29 -32.02 18.63 6.47
C LEU A 29 -30.57 18.62 6.01
N GLU A 30 -29.67 18.15 6.83
CA GLU A 30 -28.28 17.93 6.48
C GLU A 30 -28.03 16.42 6.40
N PHE A 31 -27.57 15.97 5.22
CA PHE A 31 -27.15 14.58 5.01
C PHE A 31 -25.63 14.53 4.99
N ASN A 32 -25.05 13.82 5.95
CA ASN A 32 -23.64 13.49 5.95
C ASN A 32 -23.49 12.10 5.39
N ALA A 33 -23.02 12.00 4.14
CA ALA A 33 -22.63 10.72 3.54
C ALA A 33 -21.22 10.38 4.00
N VAL A 34 -21.08 9.25 4.66
CA VAL A 34 -19.78 8.69 5.03
C VAL A 34 -19.54 7.47 4.15
N GLU A 35 -18.45 7.49 3.41
CA GLU A 35 -18.03 6.33 2.63
C GLU A 35 -17.67 5.19 3.58
N ARG A 36 -18.25 4.02 3.33
CA ARG A 36 -17.97 2.79 4.08
C ARG A 36 -17.32 1.77 3.15
N ASP A 37 -16.44 0.97 3.69
CA ASP A 37 -15.88 -0.17 2.95
C ASP A 37 -16.94 -1.26 2.68
N ALA A 38 -16.52 -2.33 1.97
CA ALA A 38 -17.40 -3.45 1.63
C ALA A 38 -17.98 -4.18 2.86
N LEU A 39 -17.40 -3.98 4.05
CA LEU A 39 -17.87 -4.50 5.32
C LEU A 39 -18.73 -3.48 6.10
N GLY A 40 -18.98 -2.29 5.55
CA GLY A 40 -19.72 -1.21 6.18
C GLY A 40 -18.92 -0.42 7.21
N GLU A 41 -17.58 -0.55 7.23
CA GLU A 41 -16.70 0.20 8.13
C GLU A 41 -16.47 1.63 7.62
N ASN A 42 -16.45 2.57 8.55
CA ASN A 42 -16.06 3.95 8.28
C ASN A 42 -14.54 4.05 8.28
N ILE A 43 -13.93 4.23 7.10
CA ILE A 43 -12.49 4.44 6.97
C ILE A 43 -12.23 5.95 6.99
N PRO A 44 -11.52 6.49 7.99
CA PRO A 44 -11.29 7.92 8.12
C PRO A 44 -10.45 8.47 6.96
N ASP A 45 -10.56 9.78 6.74
CA ASP A 45 -9.69 10.49 5.82
C ASP A 45 -8.24 10.52 6.32
N PRO A 46 -7.25 10.58 5.41
CA PRO A 46 -5.84 10.58 5.80
C PRO A 46 -5.45 11.82 6.59
N VAL A 47 -4.66 11.63 7.63
CA VAL A 47 -4.09 12.67 8.50
C VAL A 47 -2.57 12.72 8.37
N SER A 48 -1.89 11.58 8.58
CA SER A 48 -0.45 11.43 8.37
C SER A 48 -0.06 9.96 8.22
N PHE A 49 1.00 9.68 7.47
CA PHE A 49 1.50 8.30 7.30
C PHE A 49 1.83 7.64 8.64
N THR A 50 2.37 8.40 9.59
CA THR A 50 2.76 7.87 10.92
C THR A 50 1.55 7.40 11.73
N SER A 51 0.43 8.16 11.73
CA SER A 51 -0.72 7.92 12.60
C SER A 51 -1.80 7.03 11.97
N ASP A 52 -1.93 7.08 10.66
CA ASP A 52 -3.04 6.43 9.96
C ASP A 52 -2.93 4.90 10.00
N SER A 53 -4.07 4.22 10.04
CA SER A 53 -4.11 2.77 9.87
C SER A 53 -3.67 2.37 8.46
N TRP A 54 -3.20 1.14 8.28
CA TRP A 54 -2.84 0.65 6.95
C TRP A 54 -4.04 0.64 5.99
N LYS A 55 -5.24 0.45 6.51
CA LYS A 55 -6.49 0.52 5.74
C LYS A 55 -6.80 1.95 5.28
N THR A 56 -6.57 2.96 6.13
CA THR A 56 -6.67 4.38 5.75
C THR A 56 -5.66 4.73 4.66
N ILE A 57 -4.41 4.28 4.81
CA ILE A 57 -3.36 4.48 3.81
C ILE A 57 -3.75 3.82 2.49
N GLN A 58 -4.24 2.58 2.51
CA GLN A 58 -4.72 1.89 1.31
C GLN A 58 -5.82 2.67 0.59
N LYS A 59 -6.85 3.12 1.33
CA LYS A 59 -7.94 3.93 0.77
C LYS A 59 -7.39 5.22 0.14
N ALA A 60 -6.52 5.93 0.84
CA ALA A 60 -5.91 7.16 0.35
C ALA A 60 -5.16 6.95 -0.98
N VAL A 61 -4.38 5.87 -1.09
CA VAL A 61 -3.65 5.49 -2.30
C VAL A 61 -4.62 5.13 -3.43
N GLN A 62 -5.63 4.31 -3.17
CA GLN A 62 -6.62 3.87 -4.18
C GLN A 62 -7.45 5.03 -4.73
N THR A 63 -7.74 6.02 -3.91
CA THR A 63 -8.54 7.19 -4.30
C THR A 63 -7.70 8.39 -4.77
N GLY A 64 -6.36 8.28 -4.73
CA GLY A 64 -5.45 9.39 -5.04
C GLY A 64 -5.41 10.50 -3.98
N ASN A 65 -6.00 10.29 -2.81
CA ASN A 65 -6.02 11.25 -1.70
C ASN A 65 -4.78 11.15 -0.82
N THR A 66 -3.60 11.29 -1.42
CA THR A 66 -2.29 11.11 -0.75
C THR A 66 -1.61 12.41 -0.35
N SER A 67 -2.29 13.55 -0.42
CA SER A 67 -1.71 14.88 -0.16
C SER A 67 -1.17 15.09 1.27
N LYS A 68 -1.50 14.19 2.19
CA LYS A 68 -1.00 14.18 3.58
C LYS A 68 0.25 13.32 3.76
N TYR A 69 0.73 12.66 2.71
CA TYR A 69 1.88 11.76 2.74
C TYR A 69 3.00 12.31 1.85
N ASN A 70 4.23 12.17 2.31
CA ASN A 70 5.42 12.62 1.59
C ASN A 70 6.45 11.49 1.52
N ILE A 71 7.26 11.48 0.47
CA ILE A 71 8.44 10.60 0.42
C ILE A 71 9.33 10.90 1.64
N GLY A 72 9.74 9.85 2.34
CA GLY A 72 10.50 9.94 3.58
C GLY A 72 9.66 9.90 4.86
N ASP A 73 8.35 10.07 4.79
CA ASP A 73 7.48 9.88 5.97
C ASP A 73 7.62 8.47 6.52
N THR A 74 7.66 8.35 7.85
CA THR A 74 7.98 7.09 8.54
C THR A 74 6.84 6.57 9.40
N LYS A 75 6.85 5.24 9.60
CA LYS A 75 5.93 4.54 10.50
C LYS A 75 6.63 3.36 11.17
N LYS A 76 6.29 3.08 12.42
CA LYS A 76 6.77 1.89 13.12
C LYS A 76 5.93 0.67 12.79
N VAL A 77 6.62 -0.45 12.58
CA VAL A 77 6.01 -1.76 12.31
C VAL A 77 6.62 -2.79 13.25
N ASN A 78 5.79 -3.49 13.99
CA ASN A 78 6.22 -4.57 14.87
C ASN A 78 6.20 -5.90 14.09
N LEU A 79 7.36 -6.55 14.01
CA LEU A 79 7.57 -7.82 13.33
C LEU A 79 7.65 -9.01 14.30
N GLY A 80 7.04 -8.90 15.48
CA GLY A 80 7.10 -9.96 16.49
C GLY A 80 8.52 -10.20 17.00
N ASP A 81 9.01 -11.43 16.87
CA ASP A 81 10.34 -11.83 17.33
C ASP A 81 11.49 -11.09 16.61
N LEU A 82 11.24 -10.53 15.45
CA LEU A 82 12.21 -9.70 14.74
C LEU A 82 12.28 -8.26 15.25
N GLY A 83 11.40 -7.88 16.20
CA GLY A 83 11.40 -6.57 16.82
C GLY A 83 10.55 -5.53 16.09
N THR A 84 10.70 -4.27 16.50
CA THR A 84 9.98 -3.13 15.90
C THR A 84 10.92 -2.33 15.03
N HIS A 85 10.59 -2.24 13.77
CA HIS A 85 11.36 -1.55 12.74
C HIS A 85 10.65 -0.31 12.23
N THR A 86 11.41 0.55 11.54
CA THR A 86 10.87 1.73 10.87
C THR A 86 10.70 1.44 9.40
N VAL A 87 9.52 1.72 8.87
CA VAL A 87 9.30 1.80 7.43
C VAL A 87 9.18 3.25 7.00
N ARG A 88 9.51 3.55 5.75
CA ARG A 88 9.36 4.87 5.15
C ARG A 88 8.78 4.78 3.75
N ILE A 89 8.10 5.84 3.32
CA ILE A 89 7.66 5.97 1.93
C ILE A 89 8.88 6.25 1.06
N SER A 90 9.14 5.40 0.07
CA SER A 90 10.27 5.55 -0.86
C SER A 90 9.85 6.00 -2.25
N ASN A 91 8.60 5.74 -2.66
CA ASN A 91 8.07 6.18 -3.95
C ASN A 91 6.57 6.44 -3.89
N MET A 92 6.11 7.40 -4.70
CA MET A 92 4.70 7.74 -4.87
C MET A 92 4.36 8.06 -6.34
N SER A 93 5.24 7.68 -7.29
CA SER A 93 5.04 7.92 -8.72
C SER A 93 3.86 7.11 -9.25
N ALA A 94 3.10 7.70 -10.18
CA ALA A 94 2.06 6.95 -10.86
C ALA A 94 2.64 5.89 -11.78
N CYS A 95 2.01 4.72 -11.86
CA CYS A 95 2.27 3.73 -12.89
C CYS A 95 1.60 4.19 -14.20
N THR A 96 2.35 4.33 -15.27
CA THR A 96 1.90 5.00 -16.50
C THR A 96 1.74 4.07 -17.70
N ASN A 97 2.24 2.82 -17.60
CA ASN A 97 2.22 1.84 -18.69
C ASN A 97 1.13 0.77 -18.49
N GLY A 98 0.14 1.03 -17.62
CA GLY A 98 -0.95 0.10 -17.34
C GLY A 98 -0.63 -0.99 -16.31
N GLU A 99 0.57 -0.95 -15.73
CA GLU A 99 0.95 -1.83 -14.62
C GLU A 99 0.22 -1.46 -13.33
N ALA A 100 -0.22 -2.47 -12.57
CA ALA A 100 -0.86 -2.23 -11.27
C ALA A 100 0.16 -1.80 -10.21
N SER A 101 1.36 -2.37 -10.23
CA SER A 101 2.51 -1.99 -9.42
C SER A 101 3.78 -2.56 -10.03
N GLU A 102 4.83 -1.79 -9.97
CA GLU A 102 6.18 -2.13 -10.41
C GLU A 102 7.19 -1.46 -9.45
N THR A 103 8.44 -1.93 -9.37
CA THR A 103 9.43 -1.33 -8.46
C THR A 103 9.69 0.16 -8.74
N ALA A 104 9.47 0.61 -9.98
CA ALA A 104 9.65 2.00 -10.41
C ALA A 104 8.43 2.91 -10.22
N CYS A 105 7.28 2.38 -9.84
CA CYS A 105 6.05 3.16 -9.73
C CYS A 105 5.17 2.68 -8.58
N GLY A 106 4.11 3.43 -8.29
CA GLY A 106 3.17 3.14 -7.23
C GLY A 106 3.60 3.70 -5.87
N PHE A 107 2.79 3.41 -4.88
CA PHE A 107 3.06 3.77 -3.49
C PHE A 107 3.93 2.70 -2.85
N VAL A 108 5.22 2.96 -2.74
CA VAL A 108 6.21 2.00 -2.25
C VAL A 108 6.68 2.38 -0.86
N VAL A 109 6.71 1.37 0.01
CA VAL A 109 7.20 1.50 1.39
C VAL A 109 8.37 0.54 1.57
N GLU A 110 9.46 1.03 2.14
CA GLU A 110 10.65 0.23 2.42
C GLU A 110 11.00 0.24 3.90
N PHE A 111 11.72 -0.76 4.38
CA PHE A 111 12.35 -0.70 5.69
C PHE A 111 13.52 0.27 5.66
N ALA A 112 13.57 1.19 6.63
CA ALA A 112 14.62 2.19 6.73
C ALA A 112 15.93 1.63 7.29
N ASP A 113 15.90 0.42 7.84
CA ASP A 113 17.02 -0.28 8.47
C ASP A 113 17.00 -1.78 8.11
N ILE A 114 18.13 -2.45 8.31
CA ILE A 114 18.24 -3.90 8.11
C ILE A 114 17.48 -4.60 9.22
N ILE A 115 16.46 -5.37 8.86
CA ILE A 115 15.60 -6.08 9.82
C ILE A 115 16.18 -7.41 10.29
N THR A 116 16.96 -8.07 9.44
CA THR A 116 17.65 -9.34 9.75
C THR A 116 18.66 -9.66 8.65
N THR A 117 19.41 -10.73 8.85
CA THR A 117 20.34 -11.27 7.85
C THR A 117 19.94 -12.70 7.48
N HIS A 118 20.10 -13.03 6.22
CA HIS A 118 19.88 -14.39 5.70
C HIS A 118 20.81 -14.62 4.53
N GLN A 119 21.24 -15.85 4.32
CA GLN A 119 22.03 -16.20 3.14
C GLN A 119 21.15 -16.13 1.88
N PHE A 120 21.75 -15.77 0.74
CA PHE A 120 21.04 -15.70 -0.53
C PHE A 120 20.60 -17.09 -1.00
N ASN A 121 21.53 -18.07 -0.93
CA ASN A 121 21.31 -19.49 -1.13
C ASN A 121 22.12 -20.29 -0.12
N SER A 122 21.72 -21.52 0.18
CA SER A 122 22.45 -22.46 1.06
C SER A 122 23.78 -22.94 0.46
N THR A 123 23.92 -22.82 -0.86
CA THR A 123 25.16 -23.11 -1.60
C THR A 123 25.72 -21.81 -2.17
N ASN A 124 27.05 -21.76 -2.40
CA ASN A 124 27.71 -20.58 -2.97
C ASN A 124 27.41 -20.46 -4.48
N THR A 125 26.19 -20.07 -4.78
CA THR A 125 25.71 -19.85 -6.16
C THR A 125 24.70 -18.72 -6.20
N ASN A 126 24.63 -18.00 -7.33
CA ASN A 126 23.58 -17.04 -7.68
C ASN A 126 22.85 -17.44 -8.97
N VAL A 127 23.02 -18.68 -9.42
CA VAL A 127 22.26 -19.24 -10.56
C VAL A 127 20.77 -19.12 -10.25
N GLY A 128 19.97 -18.67 -11.22
CA GLY A 128 18.55 -18.39 -11.04
C GLY A 128 18.24 -17.02 -10.46
N GLY A 129 19.28 -16.25 -10.05
CA GLY A 129 19.12 -14.88 -9.53
C GLY A 129 18.14 -14.79 -8.36
N TRP A 130 17.46 -13.65 -8.24
CA TRP A 130 16.42 -13.45 -7.23
C TRP A 130 15.27 -14.44 -7.36
N LYS A 131 14.85 -14.72 -8.62
CA LYS A 131 13.68 -15.55 -8.92
C LYS A 131 13.70 -16.90 -8.20
N ASP A 132 14.86 -17.59 -8.22
CA ASP A 132 14.99 -18.95 -7.68
C ASP A 132 15.75 -18.99 -6.36
N SER A 133 16.04 -17.83 -5.73
CA SER A 133 16.81 -17.77 -4.51
C SER A 133 16.02 -18.22 -3.26
N GLU A 134 16.73 -18.81 -2.32
CA GLU A 134 16.20 -19.10 -0.97
C GLU A 134 15.87 -17.81 -0.24
N MET A 135 16.61 -16.71 -0.50
CA MET A 135 16.32 -15.38 0.03
C MET A 135 14.93 -14.90 -0.36
N ARG A 136 14.51 -15.07 -1.63
CA ARG A 136 13.16 -14.69 -2.07
C ARG A 136 12.09 -15.47 -1.32
N THR A 137 12.30 -16.78 -1.14
CA THR A 137 11.40 -17.64 -0.38
C THR A 137 11.32 -17.22 1.08
N TYR A 138 12.45 -16.87 1.69
CA TYR A 138 12.52 -16.37 3.06
C TYR A 138 11.79 -15.04 3.24
N VAL A 139 12.03 -14.09 2.33
CA VAL A 139 11.43 -12.75 2.38
C VAL A 139 9.91 -12.81 2.18
N ASN A 140 9.42 -13.53 1.15
CA ASN A 140 7.98 -13.65 0.88
C ASN A 140 7.28 -14.71 1.75
N GLY A 141 8.01 -15.50 2.49
CA GLY A 141 7.50 -16.47 3.45
C GLY A 141 7.61 -15.99 4.91
N THR A 142 8.80 -16.03 5.46
CA THR A 142 9.05 -15.77 6.88
C THR A 142 8.86 -14.29 7.23
N ILE A 143 9.49 -13.39 6.48
CA ILE A 143 9.37 -11.94 6.75
C ILE A 143 7.93 -11.47 6.49
N TYR A 144 7.31 -11.88 5.38
CA TYR A 144 5.93 -11.51 5.10
C TYR A 144 4.96 -11.94 6.21
N LYS A 145 5.13 -13.16 6.75
CA LYS A 145 4.30 -13.65 7.86
C LYS A 145 4.55 -12.94 9.19
N ALA A 146 5.74 -12.35 9.37
CA ALA A 146 6.05 -11.55 10.55
C ALA A 146 5.41 -10.15 10.53
N LEU A 147 4.96 -9.68 9.37
CA LEU A 147 4.23 -8.40 9.28
C LEU A 147 2.91 -8.47 10.04
N PRO A 148 2.44 -7.35 10.63
CA PRO A 148 1.08 -7.27 11.15
C PRO A 148 0.04 -7.64 10.08
N SER A 149 -1.00 -8.36 10.46
CA SER A 149 -2.05 -8.83 9.52
C SER A 149 -2.70 -7.68 8.74
N GLU A 150 -2.88 -6.55 9.38
CA GLU A 150 -3.42 -5.34 8.75
C GLU A 150 -2.53 -4.88 7.58
N LEU A 151 -1.20 -4.92 7.75
CA LEU A 151 -0.25 -4.59 6.68
C LEU A 151 -0.23 -5.68 5.60
N GLN A 152 -0.22 -6.97 5.99
CA GLN A 152 -0.27 -8.07 5.02
C GLN A 152 -1.47 -7.97 4.07
N ASN A 153 -2.62 -7.53 4.58
CA ASN A 153 -3.88 -7.44 3.84
C ASN A 153 -3.89 -6.32 2.79
N VAL A 154 -3.06 -5.29 2.95
CA VAL A 154 -3.03 -4.14 2.03
C VAL A 154 -1.88 -4.19 1.03
N ILE A 155 -0.84 -5.00 1.28
CA ILE A 155 0.29 -5.15 0.35
C ILE A 155 -0.19 -5.87 -0.91
N ILE A 156 -0.01 -5.22 -2.07
CA ILE A 156 -0.28 -5.80 -3.38
C ILE A 156 0.96 -6.50 -3.93
N SER A 157 0.76 -7.35 -4.92
CA SER A 157 1.85 -7.97 -5.67
C SER A 157 2.49 -6.95 -6.59
N THR A 158 3.83 -6.91 -6.61
CA THR A 158 4.63 -5.98 -7.40
C THR A 158 5.43 -6.74 -8.43
N LYS A 159 5.48 -6.25 -9.67
CA LYS A 159 6.38 -6.78 -10.70
C LYS A 159 7.81 -6.39 -10.36
N VAL A 160 8.66 -7.38 -10.19
CA VAL A 160 10.09 -7.22 -9.91
C VAL A 160 10.90 -7.76 -11.08
N ILE A 161 11.70 -6.90 -11.69
CA ILE A 161 12.69 -7.29 -12.68
C ILE A 161 14.03 -7.45 -11.98
N SER A 162 14.64 -8.61 -12.09
CA SER A 162 15.90 -8.93 -11.41
C SER A 162 16.91 -9.56 -12.36
N SER A 163 18.19 -9.44 -12.00
CA SER A 163 19.25 -10.12 -12.72
C SER A 163 19.06 -11.64 -12.68
N HIS A 164 19.44 -12.27 -13.78
CA HIS A 164 19.46 -13.75 -13.91
C HIS A 164 20.63 -14.40 -13.13
N GLY A 165 21.49 -13.63 -12.49
CA GLY A 165 22.68 -14.13 -11.81
C GLY A 165 23.69 -14.73 -12.81
N SER A 166 24.25 -15.89 -12.47
CA SER A 166 25.19 -16.62 -13.34
C SER A 166 24.51 -17.61 -14.29
N THR A 167 23.20 -17.48 -14.52
CA THR A 167 22.48 -18.36 -15.44
C THR A 167 22.86 -18.04 -16.88
N SER A 168 23.48 -18.99 -17.59
CA SER A 168 23.92 -18.77 -18.95
C SER A 168 22.75 -18.67 -19.93
N SER A 169 22.88 -17.78 -20.91
CA SER A 169 21.91 -17.60 -22.01
C SER A 169 20.51 -17.18 -21.61
N GLU A 170 20.35 -16.67 -20.37
CA GLU A 170 19.08 -16.16 -19.87
C GLU A 170 19.04 -14.63 -19.94
N THR A 171 17.83 -14.11 -20.06
CA THR A 171 17.54 -12.69 -19.86
C THR A 171 17.22 -12.42 -18.39
N ASN A 172 17.05 -11.16 -18.04
CA ASN A 172 16.56 -10.81 -16.71
C ASN A 172 15.21 -11.48 -16.42
N PHE A 173 15.02 -11.88 -15.16
CA PHE A 173 13.81 -12.55 -14.72
C PHE A 173 12.76 -11.56 -14.24
N GLU A 174 11.50 -11.89 -14.48
CA GLU A 174 10.35 -11.21 -13.88
C GLU A 174 9.71 -12.10 -12.83
N THR A 175 9.39 -11.51 -11.69
CA THR A 175 8.63 -12.14 -10.61
C THR A 175 7.51 -11.24 -10.13
N GLN A 176 6.53 -11.85 -9.47
CA GLN A 176 5.47 -11.13 -8.77
C GLN A 176 5.67 -11.38 -7.27
N ASP A 177 6.04 -10.34 -6.55
CA ASP A 177 6.41 -10.43 -5.14
C ASP A 177 5.68 -9.39 -4.30
N LYS A 178 5.31 -9.76 -3.09
CA LYS A 178 4.78 -8.82 -2.10
C LYS A 178 5.88 -8.07 -1.37
N LEU A 179 7.03 -8.73 -1.18
CA LEU A 179 8.24 -8.16 -0.62
C LEU A 179 9.42 -8.49 -1.54
N TYR A 180 10.33 -7.56 -1.70
CA TYR A 180 11.54 -7.76 -2.53
C TYR A 180 12.72 -6.99 -1.95
N LEU A 181 13.93 -7.33 -2.38
CA LEU A 181 15.14 -6.58 -2.06
C LEU A 181 15.34 -5.45 -3.06
N LEU A 182 15.80 -4.30 -2.58
CA LEU A 182 16.22 -3.21 -3.43
C LEU A 182 17.41 -3.64 -4.29
N ASN A 183 17.43 -3.23 -5.55
CA ASN A 183 18.58 -3.43 -6.41
C ASN A 183 19.61 -2.28 -6.24
N ALA A 184 20.78 -2.47 -6.86
CA ALA A 184 21.88 -1.49 -6.74
C ALA A 184 21.49 -0.09 -7.27
N GLN A 185 20.73 -0.02 -8.35
CA GLN A 185 20.32 1.25 -8.93
C GLN A 185 19.30 1.98 -8.04
N GLU A 186 18.42 1.26 -7.36
CA GLU A 186 17.47 1.85 -6.41
C GLU A 186 18.16 2.41 -5.17
N VAL A 187 19.31 1.83 -4.77
CA VAL A 187 20.05 2.25 -3.57
C VAL A 187 21.07 3.35 -3.88
N TRP A 188 21.84 3.22 -4.96
CA TRP A 188 22.99 4.09 -5.24
C TRP A 188 22.84 5.03 -6.43
N ASN A 189 21.75 4.88 -7.19
CA ASN A 189 21.51 5.68 -8.41
C ASN A 189 22.74 5.69 -9.36
N THR A 190 23.40 4.55 -9.52
CA THR A 190 24.62 4.40 -10.32
C THR A 190 24.42 3.39 -11.43
N ASN A 191 25.10 3.64 -12.56
CA ASN A 191 25.14 2.77 -13.73
C ASN A 191 26.33 1.80 -13.72
N ASP A 192 27.06 1.70 -12.62
CA ASP A 192 28.25 0.84 -12.52
C ASP A 192 27.92 -0.67 -12.52
N TYR A 193 26.63 -0.99 -12.42
CA TYR A 193 26.09 -2.33 -12.48
C TYR A 193 25.19 -2.49 -13.69
N ASP A 194 24.69 -3.71 -13.95
CA ASP A 194 23.79 -3.97 -15.06
C ASP A 194 22.56 -3.06 -15.02
N THR A 195 22.54 -2.05 -15.90
CA THR A 195 21.48 -1.02 -15.97
C THR A 195 20.17 -1.56 -16.54
N SER A 196 20.15 -2.81 -17.03
CA SER A 196 18.93 -3.48 -17.49
C SER A 196 18.06 -3.94 -16.31
N VAL A 197 18.58 -3.88 -15.09
CA VAL A 197 17.92 -4.36 -13.88
C VAL A 197 17.59 -3.20 -12.95
N GLY A 198 16.31 -2.98 -12.78
CA GLY A 198 15.80 -1.95 -11.89
C GLY A 198 15.79 -0.55 -12.49
N THR A 199 15.14 0.33 -11.80
CA THR A 199 15.01 1.74 -12.14
C THR A 199 15.24 2.58 -10.90
N THR A 200 15.70 3.81 -11.09
CA THR A 200 15.82 4.78 -10.00
C THR A 200 14.43 5.13 -9.47
N LYS A 201 14.28 5.12 -8.16
CA LYS A 201 13.09 5.61 -7.47
C LYS A 201 13.16 7.07 -7.16
#